data_a27327bfc290d81439d1c85aebe71c63
#
_entry.id   a27327bfc290d81439d1c85aebe71c63
#
_cell.length_a   1.000
_cell.length_b   1.000
_cell.length_c   1.000
_cell.angle_alpha   90.00
_cell.angle_beta   90.00
_cell.angle_gamma   90.00
#
_symmetry.space_group_name_H-M   'P 1'
#
loop_
_entity.id
_entity.type
_entity.pdbx_description
1 polymer ?
#
loop_
_entity_poly.entity_id
_entity_poly.type
_entity_poly.pdbx_seq_one_letter_code
_entity_poly.pdbx_strand_id
1 'polypeptide(L)'
;MSRIMATIVKPVEQKTKHLDYFLSQCHRRRYPAKSTIIYAGDKSDSLFYIVKGSVTVIIEDDDGREMIMAYLNAGDFFGEMGLFDNMDSRSAWVKAKTECEVAEISYTKFREIAQQDPRVLYFIGEQM
;
A
#
# COMPACT_ATOMS: atom_id res chain seq x y z
N MET A 1 18.91 -29.41 14.82
CA MET A 1 18.81 -29.25 13.37
C MET A 1 17.38 -28.95 12.96
N SER A 2 16.41 -29.79 13.27
CA SER A 2 15.00 -29.55 12.91
C SER A 2 14.42 -28.28 13.51
N ARG A 3 14.82 -27.90 14.73
CA ARG A 3 14.36 -26.64 15.35
C ARG A 3 14.82 -25.41 14.60
N ILE A 4 16.06 -25.44 14.09
CA ILE A 4 16.60 -24.30 13.32
C ILE A 4 15.84 -24.18 12.01
N MET A 5 15.56 -25.30 11.34
CA MET A 5 14.80 -25.29 10.09
C MET A 5 13.37 -24.80 10.30
N ALA A 6 12.71 -25.25 11.38
CA ALA A 6 11.36 -24.80 11.71
C ALA A 6 11.34 -23.30 12.02
N THR A 7 12.37 -22.78 12.69
CA THR A 7 12.47 -21.34 13.00
C THR A 7 12.65 -20.50 11.75
N ILE A 8 13.40 -21.00 10.77
CA ILE A 8 13.61 -20.32 9.49
C ILE A 8 12.32 -20.24 8.68
N VAL A 9 11.50 -21.29 8.68
CA VAL A 9 10.25 -21.37 7.91
C VAL A 9 9.14 -20.53 8.53
N LYS A 10 9.01 -20.51 9.85
CA LYS A 10 7.94 -19.82 10.59
C LYS A 10 7.79 -18.33 10.26
N PRO A 11 8.87 -17.53 10.10
CA PRO A 11 8.70 -16.12 9.75
C PRO A 11 7.95 -15.90 8.43
N VAL A 12 8.18 -16.75 7.43
CA VAL A 12 7.48 -16.65 6.15
C VAL A 12 5.98 -16.93 6.32
N GLU A 13 5.64 -17.99 7.06
CA GLU A 13 4.24 -18.33 7.35
C GLU A 13 3.54 -17.21 8.14
N GLN A 14 4.23 -16.62 9.12
CA GLN A 14 3.69 -15.51 9.90
C GLN A 14 3.44 -14.28 9.02
N LYS A 15 4.35 -13.95 8.11
CA LYS A 15 4.15 -12.84 7.17
C LYS A 15 2.92 -13.06 6.31
N THR A 16 2.72 -14.28 5.80
CA THR A 16 1.57 -14.64 5.00
C THR A 16 0.27 -14.49 5.80
N LYS A 17 0.25 -14.97 7.04
CA LYS A 17 -0.93 -14.85 7.91
C LYS A 17 -1.26 -13.39 8.21
N HIS A 18 -0.27 -12.56 8.50
CA HIS A 18 -0.47 -11.14 8.78
C HIS A 18 -1.00 -10.42 7.54
N LEU A 19 -0.46 -10.74 6.37
CA LEU A 19 -0.94 -10.18 5.12
C LEU A 19 -2.39 -10.60 4.84
N ASP A 20 -2.71 -11.88 5.00
CA ASP A 20 -4.07 -12.38 4.79
C ASP A 20 -5.07 -11.71 5.72
N TYR A 21 -4.71 -11.56 7.00
CA TYR A 21 -5.56 -10.85 7.96
C TYR A 21 -5.76 -9.40 7.56
N PHE A 22 -4.67 -8.71 7.21
CA PHE A 22 -4.72 -7.32 6.76
C PHE A 22 -5.64 -7.17 5.54
N LEU A 23 -5.46 -8.03 4.54
CA LEU A 23 -6.27 -7.97 3.31
C LEU A 23 -7.74 -8.26 3.58
N SER A 24 -8.05 -9.08 4.57
CA SER A 24 -9.44 -9.37 4.97
C SER A 24 -10.16 -8.14 5.52
N GLN A 25 -9.40 -7.15 6.02
CA GLN A 25 -9.93 -5.90 6.58
C GLN A 25 -9.98 -4.78 5.54
N CYS A 26 -9.49 -5.03 4.34
CA CYS A 26 -9.44 -4.05 3.27
C CYS A 26 -10.66 -4.17 2.36
N HIS A 27 -10.96 -3.07 1.70
CA HIS A 27 -11.94 -3.03 0.63
C HIS A 27 -11.22 -3.25 -0.71
N ARG A 28 -11.66 -4.25 -1.49
CA ARG A 28 -11.06 -4.57 -2.79
C ARG A 28 -11.72 -3.75 -3.88
N ARG A 29 -10.89 -3.17 -4.76
CA ARG A 29 -11.35 -2.43 -5.93
C ARG A 29 -10.53 -2.81 -7.15
N ARG A 30 -11.17 -2.77 -8.32
CA ARG A 30 -10.52 -2.96 -9.59
C ARG A 30 -10.47 -1.64 -10.35
N TYR A 31 -9.33 -1.39 -10.98
CA TYR A 31 -9.13 -0.20 -11.79
C TYR A 31 -8.69 -0.62 -13.18
N PRO A 32 -9.35 -0.11 -14.24
CA PRO A 32 -8.90 -0.39 -15.60
C PRO A 32 -7.56 0.28 -15.88
N ALA A 33 -6.82 -0.25 -16.83
CA ALA A 33 -5.56 0.35 -17.28
C ALA A 33 -5.79 1.81 -17.64
N LYS A 34 -4.82 2.67 -17.30
CA LYS A 34 -4.79 4.11 -17.56
C LYS A 34 -5.77 4.94 -16.71
N SER A 35 -6.57 4.33 -15.83
CA SER A 35 -7.41 5.09 -14.91
C SER A 35 -6.58 5.66 -13.77
N THR A 36 -7.06 6.76 -13.20
CA THR A 36 -6.41 7.39 -12.05
C THR A 36 -7.00 6.85 -10.76
N ILE A 37 -6.13 6.35 -9.88
CA ILE A 37 -6.52 5.80 -8.57
C ILE A 37 -6.48 6.90 -7.51
N ILE A 38 -5.43 7.72 -7.51
CA ILE A 38 -5.27 8.85 -6.60
C ILE A 38 -5.02 10.10 -7.42
N TYR A 39 -5.71 11.18 -7.06
CA TYR A 39 -5.50 12.51 -7.63
C TYR A 39 -4.70 13.35 -6.64
N ALA A 40 -3.68 14.06 -7.13
CA ALA A 40 -2.97 15.03 -6.29
C ALA A 40 -3.98 16.06 -5.78
N GLY A 41 -3.87 16.41 -4.51
CA GLY A 41 -4.79 17.32 -3.85
C GLY A 41 -5.94 16.63 -3.15
N ASP A 42 -6.21 15.35 -3.44
CA ASP A 42 -7.22 14.58 -2.71
C ASP A 42 -6.82 14.43 -1.25
N LYS A 43 -7.83 14.23 -0.40
CA LYS A 43 -7.59 13.99 1.02
C LYS A 43 -6.79 12.70 1.19
N SER A 44 -5.74 12.77 2.00
CA SER A 44 -4.89 11.62 2.32
C SER A 44 -5.44 10.90 3.54
N ASP A 45 -6.25 9.86 3.33
CA ASP A 45 -6.96 9.16 4.40
C ASP A 45 -6.96 7.64 4.29
N SER A 46 -6.31 7.11 3.26
CA SER A 46 -6.32 5.66 2.99
C SER A 46 -4.96 5.15 2.56
N LEU A 47 -4.70 3.91 2.94
CA LEU A 47 -3.53 3.13 2.52
C LEU A 47 -3.97 2.10 1.49
N PHE A 48 -3.12 1.86 0.50
CA PHE A 48 -3.41 0.95 -0.62
C PHE A 48 -2.35 -0.12 -0.73
N TYR A 49 -2.78 -1.33 -1.06
CA TYR A 49 -1.89 -2.46 -1.36
C TYR A 49 -2.25 -3.00 -2.74
N ILE A 50 -1.24 -3.21 -3.59
CA ILE A 50 -1.45 -3.73 -4.94
C ILE A 50 -1.52 -5.26 -4.88
N VAL A 51 -2.69 -5.81 -5.17
CA VAL A 51 -2.89 -7.26 -5.23
C VAL A 51 -2.48 -7.80 -6.59
N LYS A 52 -2.85 -7.07 -7.65
CA LYS A 52 -2.49 -7.41 -9.05
C LYS A 52 -2.24 -6.14 -9.83
N GLY A 53 -1.34 -6.23 -10.79
CA GLY A 53 -1.07 -5.15 -11.74
C GLY A 53 0.05 -4.23 -11.30
N SER A 54 0.16 -3.12 -12.01
CA SER A 54 1.20 -2.11 -11.80
C SER A 54 0.60 -0.72 -11.84
N VAL A 55 1.17 0.18 -11.06
CA VAL A 55 0.77 1.58 -11.04
C VAL A 55 1.98 2.47 -11.31
N THR A 56 1.72 3.68 -11.77
CA THR A 56 2.71 4.73 -11.97
C THR A 56 2.41 5.87 -11.01
N VAL A 57 3.42 6.29 -10.26
CA VAL A 57 3.33 7.45 -9.35
C VAL A 57 3.91 8.66 -10.07
N ILE A 58 3.11 9.72 -10.20
CA ILE A 58 3.42 10.90 -11.00
C ILE A 58 3.31 12.15 -10.14
N ILE A 59 4.30 13.04 -10.26
CA ILE A 59 4.25 14.38 -9.68
C ILE A 59 4.36 15.42 -10.79
N GLU A 60 3.97 16.66 -10.49
CA GLU A 60 4.26 17.80 -11.35
C GLU A 60 5.41 18.60 -10.77
N ASP A 61 6.28 19.11 -11.65
CA ASP A 61 7.29 20.08 -11.25
C ASP A 61 6.68 21.50 -11.18
N ASP A 62 7.51 22.50 -10.85
CA ASP A 62 7.07 23.90 -10.72
C ASP A 62 6.55 24.49 -12.03
N ASP A 63 6.95 23.92 -13.16
CA ASP A 63 6.52 24.36 -14.51
C ASP A 63 5.27 23.60 -14.98
N GLY A 64 4.71 22.73 -14.15
CA GLY A 64 3.56 21.90 -14.49
C GLY A 64 3.87 20.68 -15.33
N ARG A 65 5.15 20.31 -15.44
CA ARG A 65 5.55 19.12 -16.19
C ARG A 65 5.39 17.88 -15.34
N GLU A 66 4.84 16.84 -15.93
CA GLU A 66 4.70 15.55 -15.25
C GLU A 66 6.04 14.82 -15.18
N MET A 67 6.34 14.28 -14.01
CA MET A 67 7.51 13.46 -13.77
C MET A 67 7.08 12.14 -13.15
N ILE A 68 7.58 11.04 -13.69
CA ILE A 68 7.34 9.72 -13.10
C ILE A 68 8.30 9.54 -11.94
N MET A 69 7.75 9.34 -10.74
CA MET A 69 8.52 9.13 -9.53
C MET A 69 8.85 7.66 -9.30
N ALA A 70 7.91 6.79 -9.63
CA ALA A 70 8.06 5.36 -9.34
C ALA A 70 7.07 4.54 -10.14
N TYR A 71 7.45 3.28 -10.35
CA TYR A 71 6.56 2.22 -10.78
C TYR A 71 6.43 1.26 -9.60
N LEU A 72 5.18 0.95 -9.24
CA LEU A 72 4.90 0.01 -8.16
C LEU A 72 4.16 -1.20 -8.73
N ASN A 73 4.39 -2.36 -8.12
CA ASN A 73 3.88 -3.63 -8.60
C ASN A 73 3.12 -4.38 -7.51
N ALA A 74 2.57 -5.53 -7.86
CA ALA A 74 1.89 -6.38 -6.89
C ALA A 74 2.81 -6.64 -5.69
N GLY A 75 2.27 -6.49 -4.49
CA GLY A 75 3.02 -6.59 -3.24
C GLY A 75 3.50 -5.26 -2.68
N ASP A 76 3.41 -4.17 -3.45
CA ASP A 76 3.80 -2.85 -2.98
C ASP A 76 2.63 -2.11 -2.34
N PHE A 77 2.95 -1.24 -1.38
CA PHE A 77 1.99 -0.32 -0.76
C PHE A 77 2.16 1.07 -1.36
N PHE A 78 1.07 1.83 -1.39
CA PHE A 78 1.13 3.26 -1.71
C PHE A 78 0.06 4.02 -0.93
N GLY A 79 0.20 5.33 -0.90
CA GLY A 79 -0.72 6.18 -0.15
C GLY A 79 -0.44 6.25 1.34
N GLU A 80 0.78 5.89 1.77
CA GLU A 80 1.18 5.82 3.17
C GLU A 80 1.61 7.16 3.77
N MET A 81 1.89 8.16 2.96
CA MET A 81 2.51 9.41 3.43
C MET A 81 1.69 10.10 4.54
N GLY A 82 0.38 10.17 4.36
CA GLY A 82 -0.47 10.80 5.38
C GLY A 82 -0.58 10.00 6.66
N LEU A 83 -0.29 8.71 6.61
CA LEU A 83 -0.31 7.85 7.79
C LEU A 83 0.87 8.13 8.71
N PHE A 84 2.05 8.36 8.13
CA PHE A 84 3.29 8.51 8.91
C PHE A 84 3.71 9.97 9.09
N ASP A 85 3.40 10.85 8.14
CA ASP A 85 3.90 12.22 8.10
C ASP A 85 2.83 13.28 8.37
N ASN A 86 1.61 12.88 8.73
CA ASN A 86 0.48 13.79 9.00
C ASN A 86 0.16 14.73 7.82
N MET A 87 0.39 14.28 6.60
CA MET A 87 0.05 15.05 5.41
C MET A 87 -1.46 14.95 5.17
N ASP A 88 -2.12 16.10 4.96
CA ASP A 88 -3.58 16.15 4.81
C ASP A 88 -4.05 15.86 3.40
N SER A 89 -3.20 16.12 2.40
CA SER A 89 -3.56 15.93 1.00
C SER A 89 -2.49 15.16 0.24
N ARG A 90 -2.92 14.53 -0.86
CA ARG A 90 -2.04 13.77 -1.72
C ARG A 90 -1.12 14.71 -2.50
N SER A 91 0.16 14.38 -2.60
CA SER A 91 1.16 15.16 -3.33
C SER A 91 1.42 14.61 -4.73
N ALA A 92 0.83 13.48 -5.08
CA ALA A 92 1.07 12.83 -6.35
C ALA A 92 -0.20 12.21 -6.90
N TRP A 93 -0.19 11.99 -8.21
CA TRP A 93 -1.18 11.14 -8.88
C TRP A 93 -0.68 9.70 -8.88
N VAL A 94 -1.60 8.75 -8.76
CA VAL A 94 -1.30 7.34 -8.96
C VAL A 94 -2.23 6.82 -10.03
N LYS A 95 -1.65 6.35 -11.12
CA LYS A 95 -2.41 5.83 -12.26
C LYS A 95 -2.16 4.35 -12.44
N ALA A 96 -3.20 3.61 -12.81
CA ALA A 96 -3.07 2.22 -13.17
C ALA A 96 -2.32 2.11 -14.50
N LYS A 97 -1.16 1.49 -14.50
CA LYS A 97 -0.39 1.24 -15.71
C LYS A 97 -1.00 0.07 -16.49
N THR A 98 -1.41 -0.94 -15.76
CA THR A 98 -2.16 -2.09 -16.27
C THR A 98 -3.49 -2.14 -15.54
N GLU A 99 -4.37 -3.08 -15.89
CA GLU A 99 -5.53 -3.38 -15.05
C GLU A 99 -5.03 -3.79 -13.66
N CYS A 100 -5.60 -3.19 -12.61
CA CYS A 100 -5.16 -3.39 -11.24
C CYS A 100 -6.28 -3.87 -10.34
N GLU A 101 -5.92 -4.73 -9.39
CA GLU A 101 -6.73 -5.01 -8.22
C GLU A 101 -5.99 -4.47 -7.01
N VAL A 102 -6.65 -3.62 -6.24
CA VAL A 102 -6.05 -2.89 -5.13
C VAL A 102 -6.89 -3.09 -3.87
N ALA A 103 -6.22 -3.31 -2.75
CA ALA A 103 -6.86 -3.40 -1.44
C ALA A 103 -6.68 -2.06 -0.73
N GLU A 104 -7.78 -1.44 -0.32
CA GLU A 104 -7.81 -0.12 0.31
C GLU A 104 -8.28 -0.22 1.75
N ILE A 105 -7.63 0.50 2.63
CA ILE A 105 -8.03 0.58 4.03
C ILE A 105 -7.86 2.02 4.52
N SER A 106 -8.83 2.53 5.29
CA SER A 106 -8.69 3.85 5.90
C SER A 106 -7.57 3.85 6.94
N TYR A 107 -6.94 5.02 7.14
CA TYR A 107 -5.91 5.15 8.16
C TYR A 107 -6.48 4.86 9.56
N THR A 108 -7.73 5.25 9.82
CA THR A 108 -8.39 4.98 11.09
C THR A 108 -8.47 3.48 11.35
N LYS A 109 -8.96 2.73 10.37
CA LYS A 109 -9.07 1.27 10.49
C LYS A 109 -7.70 0.61 10.61
N PHE A 110 -6.73 1.09 9.84
CA PHE A 110 -5.37 0.60 9.91
C PHE A 110 -4.78 0.77 11.31
N ARG A 111 -4.98 1.95 11.91
CA ARG A 111 -4.49 2.23 13.26
C ARG A 111 -5.15 1.33 14.30
N GLU A 112 -6.43 1.05 14.16
CA GLU A 112 -7.14 0.10 15.04
C GLU A 112 -6.52 -1.29 14.98
N ILE A 113 -6.23 -1.78 13.76
CA ILE A 113 -5.58 -3.08 13.58
C ILE A 113 -4.18 -3.08 14.20
N ALA A 114 -3.41 -2.02 13.98
CA ALA A 114 -2.05 -1.89 14.52
C ALA A 114 -2.04 -1.84 16.04
N GLN A 115 -3.06 -1.27 16.67
CA GLN A 115 -3.20 -1.26 18.13
C GLN A 115 -3.47 -2.64 18.68
N GLN A 116 -4.26 -3.44 17.97
CA GLN A 116 -4.57 -4.81 18.37
C GLN A 116 -3.40 -5.75 18.12
N ASP A 117 -2.65 -5.55 17.04
CA ASP A 117 -1.50 -6.35 16.68
C ASP A 117 -0.39 -5.48 16.10
N PRO A 118 0.52 -4.97 16.95
CA PRO A 118 1.63 -4.13 16.49
C PRO A 118 2.52 -4.78 15.44
N ARG A 119 2.53 -6.11 15.35
CA ARG A 119 3.32 -6.83 14.36
C ARG A 119 2.87 -6.53 12.94
N VAL A 120 1.59 -6.21 12.75
CA VAL A 120 1.05 -5.81 11.46
C VAL A 120 1.72 -4.53 10.97
N LEU A 121 1.86 -3.55 11.87
CA LEU A 121 2.55 -2.29 11.56
C LEU A 121 4.00 -2.53 11.15
N TYR A 122 4.70 -3.37 11.88
CA TYR A 122 6.09 -3.71 11.58
C TYR A 122 6.21 -4.41 10.23
N PHE A 123 5.34 -5.36 9.95
CA PHE A 123 5.33 -6.09 8.69
C PHE A 123 5.11 -5.16 7.50
N ILE A 124 4.16 -4.23 7.60
CA ILE A 124 3.87 -3.28 6.52
C ILE A 124 5.05 -2.34 6.32
N GLY A 125 5.69 -1.90 7.40
CA GLY A 125 6.89 -1.06 7.32
C GLY A 125 8.02 -1.71 6.54
N GLU A 126 8.18 -3.03 6.63
CA GLU A 126 9.20 -3.75 5.88
C GLU A 126 8.94 -3.75 4.36
N GLN A 127 7.68 -3.64 3.94
CA GLN A 127 7.30 -3.66 2.52
C GLN A 127 7.45 -2.29 1.86
N MET A 128 7.59 -1.26 2.65
CA MET A 128 7.80 0.11 2.17
C MET A 128 9.27 0.43 2.16
#